data_7e613c76fde1280cae051e077e372d9e
#
_entry.id   7e613c76fde1280cae051e077e372d9e
#
_cell.length_a   1.000
_cell.length_b   1.000
_cell.length_c   1.000
_cell.angle_alpha   90.00
_cell.angle_beta   90.00
_cell.angle_gamma   90.00
#
_symmetry.space_group_name_H-M   'P 1'
#
loop_
_entity.id
_entity.type
_entity.pdbx_description
1 polymer ?
#
loop_
_entity_poly.entity_id
_entity_poly.type
_entity_poly.pdbx_seq_one_letter_code
_entity_poly.pdbx_strand_id
1 'polypeptide(L)'
;LLVVGSGPAGVAAAKEAANQNLNVILIEQDSLLGGNNLADKEFDPSLLQKQLESNGIRVMSRTTAFGVYDNTVVGALERVTDHISNPNTSLPRQRFRTIRAKHIILASGALERHIAFNNNDIPGVMTANAARHYLNRYGVLTGKNIVITTNNDSVYQTAIELHEAGSKVTILDSRKDININLPKEIELHLETLPLSINGSKKIESLDVCKVNDKTHKNTIICDQVLVSGGWSPIVHLVSHRGIKPVWNEDNLCFVPGDIKENITVVGSARGIWNTDDCVESGIVGANEAMNTLGIDKKEISFPSVGGWSNPINALYEVKSNKFPSK
;
A
#
# COMPACT_ATOMS: atom_id res chain seq x y z
N LEU A 1 -21.31 6.22 11.04
CA LEU A 1 -19.87 6.15 10.79
C LEU A 1 -19.60 5.91 9.32
N LEU A 2 -18.61 6.60 8.75
CA LEU A 2 -18.08 6.31 7.42
C LEU A 2 -16.65 5.76 7.56
N VAL A 3 -16.37 4.64 6.90
CA VAL A 3 -15.02 4.08 6.75
C VAL A 3 -14.62 4.18 5.29
N VAL A 4 -13.44 4.75 5.01
CA VAL A 4 -12.88 4.92 3.67
C VAL A 4 -11.69 3.99 3.48
N GLY A 5 -11.87 2.98 2.64
CA GLY A 5 -10.91 1.91 2.37
C GLY A 5 -11.23 0.61 3.10
N SER A 6 -11.10 -0.50 2.39
CA SER A 6 -11.42 -1.86 2.85
C SER A 6 -10.18 -2.74 3.09
N GLY A 7 -9.01 -2.13 3.31
CA GLY A 7 -7.82 -2.85 3.78
C GLY A 7 -8.00 -3.36 5.22
N PRO A 8 -7.02 -4.09 5.78
CA PRO A 8 -7.12 -4.71 7.11
C PRO A 8 -7.63 -3.77 8.19
N ALA A 9 -7.08 -2.55 8.28
CA ALA A 9 -7.48 -1.55 9.26
C ALA A 9 -8.93 -1.07 9.07
N GLY A 10 -9.36 -0.81 7.83
CA GLY A 10 -10.71 -0.35 7.55
C GLY A 10 -11.77 -1.41 7.83
N VAL A 11 -11.48 -2.67 7.49
CA VAL A 11 -12.33 -3.82 7.80
C VAL A 11 -12.48 -4.01 9.31
N ALA A 12 -11.35 -3.94 10.05
CA ALA A 12 -11.36 -4.06 11.50
C ALA A 12 -12.18 -2.95 12.15
N ALA A 13 -11.98 -1.70 11.72
CA ALA A 13 -12.75 -0.55 12.20
C ALA A 13 -14.25 -0.69 11.92
N ALA A 14 -14.62 -1.11 10.71
CA ALA A 14 -16.02 -1.28 10.33
C ALA A 14 -16.71 -2.38 11.15
N LYS A 15 -16.03 -3.53 11.35
CA LYS A 15 -16.55 -4.64 12.16
C LYS A 15 -16.70 -4.24 13.63
N GLU A 16 -15.70 -3.60 14.21
CA GLU A 16 -15.75 -3.17 15.62
C GLU A 16 -16.91 -2.21 15.86
N ALA A 17 -17.08 -1.21 15.00
CA ALA A 17 -18.18 -0.26 15.11
C ALA A 17 -19.55 -0.92 14.90
N ALA A 18 -19.69 -1.84 13.95
CA ALA A 18 -20.93 -2.56 13.70
C ALA A 18 -21.33 -3.47 14.88
N ASN A 19 -20.36 -4.13 15.53
CA ASN A 19 -20.58 -4.94 16.73
C ASN A 19 -21.16 -4.13 17.90
N GLN A 20 -21.02 -2.81 17.87
CA GLN A 20 -21.63 -1.88 18.85
C GLN A 20 -22.90 -1.21 18.30
N ASN A 21 -23.53 -1.81 17.30
CA ASN A 21 -24.78 -1.35 16.67
C ASN A 21 -24.70 0.03 16.02
N LEU A 22 -23.52 0.50 15.62
CA LEU A 22 -23.40 1.71 14.81
C LEU A 22 -23.84 1.45 13.36
N ASN A 23 -24.52 2.42 12.76
CA ASN A 23 -24.71 2.42 11.30
C ASN A 23 -23.39 2.73 10.60
N VAL A 24 -22.83 1.74 9.91
CA VAL A 24 -21.53 1.83 9.22
C VAL A 24 -21.72 1.80 7.71
N ILE A 25 -21.11 2.77 7.03
CA ILE A 25 -20.91 2.75 5.58
C ILE A 25 -19.42 2.54 5.36
N LEU A 26 -19.05 1.54 4.56
CA LEU A 26 -17.69 1.30 4.09
C LEU A 26 -17.63 1.52 2.59
N ILE A 27 -16.75 2.43 2.15
CA ILE A 27 -16.52 2.68 0.72
C ILE A 27 -15.14 2.20 0.30
N GLU A 28 -15.07 1.59 -0.90
CA GLU A 28 -13.84 1.04 -1.48
C GLU A 28 -13.74 1.43 -2.96
N GLN A 29 -12.58 1.94 -3.38
CA GLN A 29 -12.37 2.36 -4.76
C GLN A 29 -12.21 1.19 -5.74
N ASP A 30 -11.70 0.05 -5.26
CA ASP A 30 -11.57 -1.17 -6.07
C ASP A 30 -12.95 -1.86 -6.24
N SER A 31 -13.00 -2.79 -7.16
CA SER A 31 -14.15 -3.67 -7.37
C SER A 31 -14.26 -4.75 -6.29
N LEU A 32 -13.17 -5.09 -5.65
CA LEU A 32 -13.04 -6.09 -4.61
C LEU A 32 -12.59 -5.44 -3.30
N LEU A 33 -13.02 -6.01 -2.19
CA LEU A 33 -12.61 -5.59 -0.85
C LEU A 33 -11.34 -6.31 -0.44
N GLY A 34 -10.53 -5.69 0.42
CA GLY A 34 -9.35 -6.32 1.02
C GLY A 34 -8.08 -5.47 0.95
N GLY A 35 -8.05 -4.45 0.09
CA GLY A 35 -6.85 -3.62 -0.09
C GLY A 35 -5.64 -4.47 -0.49
N ASN A 36 -4.53 -4.36 0.26
CA ASN A 36 -3.31 -5.12 -0.06
C ASN A 36 -3.45 -6.64 0.16
N ASN A 37 -4.41 -7.10 0.98
CA ASN A 37 -4.68 -8.54 1.14
C ASN A 37 -5.21 -9.20 -0.14
N LEU A 38 -5.64 -8.41 -1.14
CA LEU A 38 -5.95 -8.95 -2.47
C LEU A 38 -4.74 -9.59 -3.17
N ALA A 39 -3.53 -9.34 -2.67
CA ALA A 39 -2.31 -10.02 -3.10
C ALA A 39 -1.97 -11.27 -2.27
N ASP A 40 -2.77 -11.65 -1.26
CA ASP A 40 -2.55 -12.87 -0.48
C ASP A 40 -3.27 -14.06 -1.16
N LYS A 41 -2.56 -15.18 -1.35
CA LYS A 41 -3.06 -16.35 -2.11
C LYS A 41 -4.37 -16.93 -1.57
N GLU A 42 -4.53 -16.90 -0.25
CA GLU A 42 -5.69 -17.55 0.43
C GLU A 42 -6.81 -16.55 0.74
N PHE A 43 -6.67 -15.30 0.35
CA PHE A 43 -7.65 -14.25 0.66
C PHE A 43 -8.87 -14.33 -0.26
N ASP A 44 -10.07 -14.49 0.32
CA ASP A 44 -11.34 -14.47 -0.41
C ASP A 44 -12.12 -13.16 -0.19
N PRO A 45 -12.07 -12.23 -1.18
CA PRO A 45 -12.78 -10.97 -1.07
C PRO A 45 -14.31 -11.13 -1.08
N SER A 46 -14.83 -12.20 -1.68
CA SER A 46 -16.28 -12.46 -1.72
C SER A 46 -16.81 -12.92 -0.37
N LEU A 47 -16.02 -13.73 0.34
CA LEU A 47 -16.33 -14.13 1.70
C LEU A 47 -16.29 -12.92 2.65
N LEU A 48 -15.27 -12.06 2.51
CA LEU A 48 -15.18 -10.83 3.28
C LEU A 48 -16.41 -9.94 3.07
N GLN A 49 -16.82 -9.71 1.83
CA GLN A 49 -17.99 -8.88 1.53
C GLN A 49 -19.25 -9.44 2.20
N LYS A 50 -19.52 -10.74 2.06
CA LYS A 50 -20.66 -11.40 2.71
C LYS A 50 -20.64 -11.23 4.23
N GLN A 51 -19.46 -11.36 4.86
CA GLN A 51 -19.31 -11.16 6.30
C GLN A 51 -19.63 -9.73 6.74
N LEU A 52 -19.16 -8.73 5.99
CA LEU A 52 -19.43 -7.33 6.30
C LEU A 52 -20.92 -7.00 6.16
N GLU A 53 -21.54 -7.43 5.07
CA GLU A 53 -22.98 -7.21 4.81
C GLU A 53 -23.85 -7.94 5.83
N SER A 54 -23.51 -9.17 6.25
CA SER A 54 -24.23 -9.90 7.30
C SER A 54 -24.15 -9.23 8.68
N ASN A 55 -23.10 -8.46 8.92
CA ASN A 55 -22.95 -7.63 10.12
C ASN A 55 -23.66 -6.25 10.00
N GLY A 56 -24.50 -6.06 8.98
CA GLY A 56 -25.25 -4.82 8.78
C GLY A 56 -24.42 -3.65 8.23
N ILE A 57 -23.20 -3.88 7.78
CA ILE A 57 -22.35 -2.85 7.19
C ILE A 57 -22.76 -2.61 5.74
N ARG A 58 -23.07 -1.35 5.42
CA ARG A 58 -23.34 -0.96 4.03
C ARG A 58 -22.04 -0.83 3.26
N VAL A 59 -21.75 -1.81 2.41
CA VAL A 59 -20.57 -1.82 1.55
C VAL A 59 -20.85 -1.12 0.22
N MET A 60 -19.96 -0.24 -0.21
CA MET A 60 -19.98 0.44 -1.51
C MET A 60 -18.62 0.27 -2.19
N SER A 61 -18.45 -0.79 -2.96
CA SER A 61 -17.30 -1.00 -3.81
C SER A 61 -17.33 -0.05 -5.04
N ARG A 62 -16.24 0.04 -5.79
CA ARG A 62 -16.08 0.95 -6.95
C ARG A 62 -16.41 2.41 -6.62
N THR A 63 -16.26 2.81 -5.35
CA THR A 63 -16.62 4.12 -4.84
C THR A 63 -15.40 4.82 -4.27
N THR A 64 -14.92 5.84 -4.99
CA THR A 64 -13.72 6.61 -4.62
C THR A 64 -14.10 7.86 -3.85
N ALA A 65 -13.64 7.98 -2.59
CA ALA A 65 -13.67 9.26 -1.86
C ALA A 65 -12.63 10.21 -2.47
N PHE A 66 -13.04 11.40 -2.90
CA PHE A 66 -12.13 12.38 -3.50
C PHE A 66 -12.00 13.67 -2.67
N GLY A 67 -12.81 13.87 -1.64
CA GLY A 67 -12.70 15.04 -0.77
C GLY A 67 -13.49 14.88 0.52
N VAL A 68 -12.96 15.47 1.58
CA VAL A 68 -13.61 15.65 2.88
C VAL A 68 -13.86 17.15 3.07
N TYR A 69 -15.07 17.53 3.41
CA TYR A 69 -15.52 18.91 3.52
C TYR A 69 -16.03 19.21 4.93
N ASP A 70 -16.41 20.46 5.19
CA ASP A 70 -16.92 20.89 6.48
C ASP A 70 -18.09 20.03 6.97
N ASN A 71 -18.24 19.90 8.28
CA ASN A 71 -19.26 19.08 8.94
C ASN A 71 -19.23 17.61 8.54
N THR A 72 -18.01 17.04 8.37
CA THR A 72 -17.79 15.63 8.04
C THR A 72 -18.54 15.15 6.79
N VAL A 73 -18.68 16.02 5.80
CA VAL A 73 -19.21 15.68 4.48
C VAL A 73 -18.10 15.09 3.62
N VAL A 74 -18.37 13.95 2.99
CA VAL A 74 -17.45 13.30 2.05
C VAL A 74 -18.07 13.28 0.67
N GLY A 75 -17.33 13.79 -0.31
CA GLY A 75 -17.63 13.60 -1.73
C GLY A 75 -17.04 12.29 -2.22
N ALA A 76 -17.88 11.46 -2.85
CA ALA A 76 -17.43 10.21 -3.44
C ALA A 76 -18.03 9.99 -4.82
N LEU A 77 -17.27 9.30 -5.69
CA LEU A 77 -17.69 8.93 -7.04
C LEU A 77 -17.85 7.43 -7.13
N GLU A 78 -19.09 6.98 -7.32
CA GLU A 78 -19.43 5.58 -7.54
C GLU A 78 -19.46 5.28 -9.04
N ARG A 79 -18.68 4.30 -9.49
CA ARG A 79 -18.70 3.78 -10.86
C ARG A 79 -19.78 2.70 -10.97
N VAL A 80 -20.96 3.07 -11.48
CA VAL A 80 -22.15 2.18 -11.50
C VAL A 80 -22.11 1.22 -12.67
N THR A 81 -21.90 1.74 -13.89
CA THR A 81 -21.93 0.92 -15.11
C THR A 81 -20.72 1.13 -16.04
N ASP A 82 -19.77 1.98 -15.66
CA ASP A 82 -18.55 2.25 -16.45
C ASP A 82 -17.75 1.01 -16.83
N HIS A 83 -17.83 -0.03 -16.00
CA HIS A 83 -17.09 -1.29 -16.14
C HIS A 83 -17.89 -2.38 -16.88
N ILE A 84 -19.10 -2.07 -17.34
CA ILE A 84 -20.01 -3.03 -17.99
C ILE A 84 -20.03 -2.75 -19.49
N SER A 85 -19.73 -3.77 -20.32
CA SER A 85 -19.66 -3.63 -21.77
C SER A 85 -21.03 -3.29 -22.38
N ASN A 86 -22.13 -3.90 -21.87
CA ASN A 86 -23.50 -3.65 -22.31
C ASN A 86 -24.35 -3.22 -21.10
N PRO A 87 -24.22 -1.96 -20.67
CA PRO A 87 -24.90 -1.49 -19.47
C PRO A 87 -26.40 -1.31 -19.71
N ASN A 88 -27.21 -1.48 -18.66
CA ASN A 88 -28.59 -1.05 -18.66
C ASN A 88 -28.64 0.49 -18.79
N THR A 89 -29.24 0.98 -19.88
CA THR A 89 -29.29 2.41 -20.22
C THR A 89 -30.14 3.25 -19.25
N SER A 90 -30.95 2.61 -18.39
CA SER A 90 -31.71 3.29 -17.34
C SER A 90 -30.84 3.63 -16.13
N LEU A 91 -29.64 3.06 -16.01
CA LEU A 91 -28.69 3.32 -14.93
C LEU A 91 -27.64 4.34 -15.38
N PRO A 92 -27.19 5.23 -14.48
CA PRO A 92 -26.10 6.16 -14.79
C PRO A 92 -24.76 5.41 -14.91
N ARG A 93 -23.83 5.94 -15.71
CA ARG A 93 -22.46 5.42 -15.76
C ARG A 93 -21.76 5.60 -14.43
N GLN A 94 -21.91 6.77 -13.86
CA GLN A 94 -21.31 7.19 -12.59
C GLN A 94 -22.34 7.89 -11.73
N ARG A 95 -22.14 7.85 -10.44
CA ARG A 95 -23.02 8.53 -9.49
C ARG A 95 -22.15 9.33 -8.50
N PHE A 96 -22.41 10.63 -8.44
CA PHE A 96 -21.86 11.46 -7.39
C PHE A 96 -22.60 11.18 -6.08
N ARG A 97 -21.84 10.92 -5.01
CA ARG A 97 -22.35 10.67 -3.67
C ARG A 97 -21.88 11.77 -2.72
N THR A 98 -22.82 12.37 -2.01
CA THR A 98 -22.55 13.22 -0.86
C THR A 98 -22.90 12.42 0.39
N ILE A 99 -21.89 12.05 1.17
CA ILE A 99 -22.04 11.23 2.37
C ILE A 99 -21.77 12.12 3.57
N ARG A 100 -22.79 12.30 4.43
CA ARG A 100 -22.62 13.00 5.71
C ARG A 100 -22.49 11.96 6.82
N ALA A 101 -21.37 11.93 7.50
CA ALA A 101 -21.10 11.05 8.63
C ALA A 101 -20.96 11.85 9.92
N LYS A 102 -21.20 11.25 11.07
CA LYS A 102 -20.88 11.86 12.37
C LYS A 102 -19.39 11.75 12.69
N HIS A 103 -18.74 10.71 12.17
CA HIS A 103 -17.28 10.50 12.26
C HIS A 103 -16.81 9.76 11.01
N ILE A 104 -15.57 10.05 10.57
CA ILE A 104 -14.93 9.45 9.40
C ILE A 104 -13.68 8.71 9.84
N ILE A 105 -13.53 7.44 9.44
CA ILE A 105 -12.29 6.68 9.59
C ILE A 105 -11.63 6.56 8.20
N LEU A 106 -10.43 7.08 8.07
CA LEU A 106 -9.63 7.02 6.84
C LEU A 106 -8.62 5.87 6.93
N ALA A 107 -8.89 4.82 6.20
CA ALA A 107 -8.05 3.64 6.01
C ALA A 107 -7.52 3.59 4.56
N SER A 108 -7.08 4.75 4.04
CA SER A 108 -6.73 4.96 2.63
C SER A 108 -5.45 4.26 2.19
N GLY A 109 -4.70 3.66 3.12
CA GLY A 109 -3.53 2.87 2.79
C GLY A 109 -2.28 3.70 2.50
N ALA A 110 -1.31 3.08 1.81
CA ALA A 110 -0.05 3.69 1.41
C ALA A 110 0.32 3.26 -0.02
N LEU A 111 1.17 4.06 -0.68
CA LEU A 111 1.73 3.76 -1.99
C LEU A 111 3.19 3.36 -1.84
N GLU A 112 3.60 2.28 -2.51
CA GLU A 112 4.98 1.87 -2.60
C GLU A 112 5.79 2.87 -3.44
N ARG A 113 6.97 3.26 -2.95
CA ARG A 113 7.85 4.24 -3.61
C ARG A 113 8.83 3.56 -4.54
N HIS A 114 9.10 4.22 -5.65
CA HIS A 114 10.23 3.88 -6.50
C HIS A 114 11.55 4.40 -5.92
N ILE A 115 12.65 3.78 -6.38
CA ILE A 115 14.01 4.30 -6.28
C ILE A 115 14.39 4.73 -7.70
N ALA A 116 14.80 5.98 -7.89
CA ALA A 116 15.21 6.49 -9.19
C ALA A 116 16.65 6.06 -9.51
N PHE A 117 16.87 5.52 -10.70
CA PHE A 117 18.19 5.17 -11.24
C PHE A 117 18.16 5.24 -12.78
N ASN A 118 19.31 5.13 -13.42
CA ASN A 118 19.39 5.37 -14.86
C ASN A 118 18.59 4.32 -15.67
N ASN A 119 17.82 4.80 -16.65
CA ASN A 119 16.95 4.00 -17.53
C ASN A 119 15.87 3.19 -16.80
N ASN A 120 15.44 3.61 -15.63
CA ASN A 120 14.34 2.94 -14.88
C ASN A 120 12.96 3.13 -15.52
N ASP A 121 12.87 3.83 -16.64
CA ASP A 121 11.70 4.01 -17.49
C ASP A 121 11.56 2.95 -18.61
N ILE A 122 12.55 2.07 -18.77
CA ILE A 122 12.47 0.96 -19.73
C ILE A 122 11.36 -0.02 -19.33
N PRO A 123 10.50 -0.46 -20.27
CA PRO A 123 9.44 -1.43 -20.00
C PRO A 123 9.96 -2.71 -19.34
N GLY A 124 9.36 -3.09 -18.22
CA GLY A 124 9.77 -4.21 -17.36
C GLY A 124 10.21 -3.75 -15.96
N VAL A 125 10.25 -2.43 -15.70
CA VAL A 125 10.40 -1.89 -14.33
C VAL A 125 9.03 -1.64 -13.73
N MET A 126 8.80 -2.12 -12.51
CA MET A 126 7.58 -1.86 -11.74
C MET A 126 7.86 -1.93 -10.23
N THR A 127 6.87 -1.59 -9.41
CA THR A 127 7.00 -1.78 -7.96
C THR A 127 6.85 -3.27 -7.60
N ALA A 128 7.50 -3.67 -6.51
CA ALA A 128 7.48 -5.07 -6.07
C ALA A 128 6.06 -5.53 -5.68
N ASN A 129 5.31 -4.66 -5.00
CA ASN A 129 3.92 -4.95 -4.64
C ASN A 129 3.01 -5.09 -5.87
N ALA A 130 3.25 -4.34 -6.95
CA ALA A 130 2.49 -4.52 -8.20
C ALA A 130 2.72 -5.90 -8.79
N ALA A 131 3.98 -6.40 -8.82
CA ALA A 131 4.28 -7.74 -9.30
C ALA A 131 3.60 -8.83 -8.44
N ARG A 132 3.55 -8.65 -7.11
CA ARG A 132 2.83 -9.54 -6.20
C ARG A 132 1.34 -9.57 -6.51
N HIS A 133 0.72 -8.42 -6.78
CA HIS A 133 -0.68 -8.35 -7.22
C HIS A 133 -0.89 -9.04 -8.58
N TYR A 134 0.02 -8.86 -9.55
CA TYR A 134 -0.07 -9.57 -10.83
C TYR A 134 -0.04 -11.08 -10.63
N LEU A 135 0.87 -11.57 -9.79
CA LEU A 135 0.98 -13.00 -9.52
C LEU A 135 -0.27 -13.55 -8.81
N ASN A 136 -0.60 -13.01 -7.64
CA ASN A 136 -1.56 -13.67 -6.76
C ASN A 136 -3.02 -13.32 -7.08
N ARG A 137 -3.28 -12.11 -7.59
CA ARG A 137 -4.64 -11.68 -7.95
C ARG A 137 -5.03 -12.07 -9.37
N TYR A 138 -4.06 -12.06 -10.29
CA TYR A 138 -4.35 -12.26 -11.72
C TYR A 138 -3.68 -13.51 -12.32
N GLY A 139 -2.89 -14.25 -11.56
CA GLY A 139 -2.18 -15.44 -12.04
C GLY A 139 -1.10 -15.15 -13.09
N VAL A 140 -0.56 -13.92 -13.08
CA VAL A 140 0.40 -13.48 -14.09
C VAL A 140 1.80 -13.37 -13.48
N LEU A 141 2.72 -14.22 -13.93
CA LEU A 141 4.14 -14.11 -13.61
C LEU A 141 4.79 -13.07 -14.53
N THR A 142 5.31 -12.00 -13.94
CA THR A 142 5.74 -10.81 -14.68
C THR A 142 7.14 -10.93 -15.30
N GLY A 143 7.99 -11.86 -14.84
CA GLY A 143 9.32 -12.13 -15.36
C GLY A 143 9.84 -13.50 -14.99
N LYS A 144 10.86 -13.99 -15.69
CA LYS A 144 11.54 -15.26 -15.39
C LYS A 144 12.83 -15.08 -14.60
N ASN A 145 13.58 -14.03 -14.90
CA ASN A 145 14.80 -13.65 -14.22
C ASN A 145 14.60 -12.25 -13.61
N ILE A 146 14.17 -12.23 -12.35
CA ILE A 146 13.72 -11.02 -11.66
C ILE A 146 14.81 -10.50 -10.75
N VAL A 147 15.14 -9.22 -10.86
CA VAL A 147 15.95 -8.52 -9.86
C VAL A 147 15.05 -7.60 -9.06
N ILE A 148 15.07 -7.72 -7.73
CA ILE A 148 14.34 -6.85 -6.80
C ILE A 148 15.34 -5.91 -6.15
N THR A 149 15.12 -4.60 -6.20
CA THR A 149 15.92 -3.62 -5.49
C THR A 149 15.14 -2.97 -4.35
N THR A 150 15.72 -2.90 -3.16
CA THR A 150 15.03 -2.46 -1.97
C THR A 150 15.92 -1.77 -0.94
N ASN A 151 15.28 -1.06 -0.01
CA ASN A 151 15.83 -0.48 1.21
C ASN A 151 15.00 -0.83 2.46
N ASN A 152 14.04 -1.77 2.33
CA ASN A 152 13.08 -2.09 3.38
C ASN A 152 12.63 -3.58 3.32
N ASP A 153 11.84 -4.02 4.29
CA ASP A 153 11.48 -5.44 4.44
C ASP A 153 10.32 -5.92 3.56
N SER A 154 9.53 -5.04 2.95
CA SER A 154 8.26 -5.41 2.29
C SER A 154 8.40 -6.33 1.08
N VAL A 155 9.58 -6.43 0.49
CA VAL A 155 9.80 -7.20 -0.74
C VAL A 155 10.04 -8.69 -0.52
N TYR A 156 10.45 -9.10 0.68
CA TYR A 156 10.93 -10.45 0.89
C TYR A 156 9.85 -11.52 0.69
N GLN A 157 8.65 -11.26 1.17
CA GLN A 157 7.51 -12.15 0.90
C GLN A 157 7.21 -12.22 -0.61
N THR A 158 7.27 -11.08 -1.31
CA THR A 158 7.11 -11.03 -2.77
C THR A 158 8.18 -11.86 -3.48
N ALA A 159 9.44 -11.78 -3.02
CA ALA A 159 10.55 -12.55 -3.59
C ALA A 159 10.33 -14.07 -3.44
N ILE A 160 9.88 -14.51 -2.26
CA ILE A 160 9.57 -15.92 -1.99
C ILE A 160 8.44 -16.39 -2.91
N GLU A 161 7.34 -15.64 -2.99
CA GLU A 161 6.17 -16.03 -3.80
C GLU A 161 6.49 -16.07 -5.31
N LEU A 162 7.31 -15.13 -5.82
CA LEU A 162 7.78 -15.15 -7.21
C LEU A 162 8.71 -16.35 -7.49
N HIS A 163 9.57 -16.68 -6.53
CA HIS A 163 10.44 -17.85 -6.63
C HIS A 163 9.62 -19.16 -6.65
N GLU A 164 8.67 -19.32 -5.73
CA GLU A 164 7.76 -20.45 -5.70
C GLU A 164 6.93 -20.59 -7.00
N ALA A 165 6.62 -19.48 -7.65
CA ALA A 165 5.94 -19.44 -8.94
C ALA A 165 6.85 -19.77 -10.13
N GLY A 166 8.15 -20.00 -9.90
CA GLY A 166 9.12 -20.47 -10.90
C GLY A 166 10.05 -19.41 -11.47
N SER A 167 10.11 -18.20 -10.90
CA SER A 167 11.13 -17.21 -11.27
C SER A 167 12.47 -17.47 -10.59
N LYS A 168 13.57 -17.18 -11.29
CA LYS A 168 14.86 -16.95 -10.65
C LYS A 168 14.85 -15.54 -10.06
N VAL A 169 15.06 -15.41 -8.75
CA VAL A 169 14.99 -14.13 -8.03
C VAL A 169 16.33 -13.77 -7.43
N THR A 170 16.77 -12.53 -7.67
CA THR A 170 17.94 -11.92 -7.05
C THR A 170 17.51 -10.65 -6.33
N ILE A 171 17.88 -10.48 -5.06
CA ILE A 171 17.53 -9.30 -4.26
C ILE A 171 18.78 -8.43 -4.08
N LEU A 172 18.67 -7.15 -4.37
CA LEU A 172 19.63 -6.10 -4.08
C LEU A 172 19.10 -5.27 -2.91
N ASP A 173 19.66 -5.44 -1.73
CA ASP A 173 19.31 -4.62 -0.58
C ASP A 173 20.41 -3.59 -0.31
N SER A 174 20.04 -2.34 -0.18
CA SER A 174 20.98 -1.25 0.11
C SER A 174 21.50 -1.28 1.55
N ARG A 175 20.86 -2.04 2.43
CA ARG A 175 21.23 -2.15 3.86
C ARG A 175 22.39 -3.13 4.03
N LYS A 176 23.12 -2.94 5.13
CA LYS A 176 24.28 -3.77 5.47
C LYS A 176 23.90 -5.01 6.27
N ASP A 177 23.11 -4.81 7.29
CA ASP A 177 22.74 -5.84 8.25
C ASP A 177 21.23 -5.98 8.27
N ILE A 178 20.74 -7.16 7.88
CA ILE A 178 19.32 -7.51 7.95
C ILE A 178 19.18 -8.91 8.53
N ASN A 179 18.14 -9.09 9.32
CA ASN A 179 17.79 -10.41 9.86
C ASN A 179 16.56 -10.92 9.13
N ILE A 180 16.79 -11.79 8.13
CA ILE A 180 15.72 -12.37 7.31
C ILE A 180 16.07 -13.80 6.92
N ASN A 181 15.06 -14.67 6.96
CA ASN A 181 15.20 -16.05 6.50
C ASN A 181 14.66 -16.18 5.07
N LEU A 182 15.54 -16.56 4.15
CA LEU A 182 15.22 -16.73 2.73
C LEU A 182 15.54 -18.17 2.28
N PRO A 183 14.80 -18.71 1.30
CA PRO A 183 15.22 -19.88 0.54
C PRO A 183 16.63 -19.69 -0.03
N LYS A 184 17.43 -20.77 0.00
CA LYS A 184 18.85 -20.72 -0.47
C LYS A 184 18.99 -20.41 -1.96
N GLU A 185 17.95 -20.65 -2.71
CA GLU A 185 17.86 -20.43 -4.16
C GLU A 185 17.65 -18.96 -4.51
N ILE A 186 17.25 -18.12 -3.55
CA ILE A 186 17.13 -16.66 -3.73
C ILE A 186 18.46 -16.00 -3.40
N GLU A 187 19.10 -15.43 -4.41
CA GLU A 187 20.37 -14.70 -4.24
C GLU A 187 20.11 -13.36 -3.54
N LEU A 188 20.84 -13.06 -2.44
CA LEU A 188 20.77 -11.79 -1.72
C LEU A 188 22.09 -11.07 -1.76
N HIS A 189 22.09 -9.87 -2.29
CA HIS A 189 23.24 -8.97 -2.35
C HIS A 189 23.00 -7.75 -1.45
N LEU A 190 23.62 -7.75 -0.26
CA LEU A 190 23.58 -6.62 0.67
C LEU A 190 24.53 -5.50 0.21
N GLU A 191 24.29 -4.27 0.71
CA GLU A 191 25.03 -3.05 0.36
C GLU A 191 25.13 -2.87 -1.16
N THR A 192 24.06 -3.19 -1.91
CA THR A 192 24.07 -3.19 -3.37
C THR A 192 22.96 -2.31 -3.94
N LEU A 193 23.29 -1.52 -4.94
CA LEU A 193 22.43 -0.53 -5.58
C LEU A 193 22.26 -0.84 -7.07
N PRO A 194 21.07 -0.55 -7.66
CA PRO A 194 20.88 -0.53 -9.10
C PRO A 194 21.57 0.72 -9.68
N LEU A 195 22.31 0.59 -10.77
CA LEU A 195 22.93 1.74 -11.46
C LEU A 195 22.18 2.14 -12.72
N SER A 196 22.01 1.18 -13.62
CA SER A 196 21.44 1.43 -14.95
C SER A 196 20.87 0.17 -15.55
N ILE A 197 19.72 0.28 -16.18
CA ILE A 197 19.19 -0.79 -17.03
C ILE A 197 19.84 -0.74 -18.40
N ASN A 198 20.22 -1.91 -18.92
CA ASN A 198 20.63 -2.12 -20.28
C ASN A 198 19.46 -2.75 -21.07
N GLY A 199 19.25 -2.24 -22.27
CA GLY A 199 18.12 -2.60 -23.14
C GLY A 199 17.50 -1.36 -23.78
N SER A 200 16.47 -1.53 -24.56
CA SER A 200 15.74 -0.41 -25.19
C SER A 200 14.22 -0.59 -25.14
N LYS A 201 13.69 -1.60 -25.78
CA LYS A 201 12.26 -1.94 -25.79
C LYS A 201 11.87 -2.85 -24.63
N LYS A 202 12.84 -3.49 -24.01
CA LYS A 202 12.72 -4.39 -22.85
C LYS A 202 14.03 -4.40 -22.08
N ILE A 203 13.98 -4.88 -20.87
CA ILE A 203 15.15 -5.11 -20.02
C ILE A 203 15.93 -6.31 -20.56
N GLU A 204 17.27 -6.18 -20.62
CA GLU A 204 18.20 -7.25 -20.97
C GLU A 204 19.15 -7.56 -19.81
N SER A 205 19.52 -6.53 -19.05
CA SER A 205 20.32 -6.68 -17.83
C SER A 205 20.26 -5.41 -16.97
N LEU A 206 20.73 -5.53 -15.73
CA LEU A 206 20.90 -4.44 -14.79
C LEU A 206 22.36 -4.32 -14.38
N ASP A 207 22.94 -3.16 -14.54
CA ASP A 207 24.23 -2.80 -13.94
C ASP A 207 24.03 -2.42 -12.48
N VAL A 208 24.87 -2.98 -11.60
CA VAL A 208 24.77 -2.81 -10.15
C VAL A 208 26.12 -2.41 -9.56
N CYS A 209 26.14 -1.79 -8.39
CA CYS A 209 27.35 -1.43 -7.67
C CYS A 209 27.17 -1.60 -6.16
N LYS A 210 28.27 -1.55 -5.43
CA LYS A 210 28.21 -1.45 -3.96
C LYS A 210 27.86 -0.02 -3.52
N VAL A 211 27.20 0.11 -2.38
CA VAL A 211 26.85 1.42 -1.78
C VAL A 211 28.10 2.30 -1.65
N ASN A 212 29.21 1.72 -1.18
CA ASN A 212 30.46 2.43 -0.91
C ASN A 212 31.42 2.50 -2.12
N ASP A 213 31.08 1.83 -3.23
CA ASP A 213 31.93 1.83 -4.45
C ASP A 213 31.08 1.82 -5.71
N LYS A 214 30.75 3.02 -6.19
CA LYS A 214 29.97 3.21 -7.43
C LYS A 214 30.84 3.18 -8.71
N THR A 215 32.13 2.95 -8.59
CA THR A 215 33.05 2.91 -9.72
C THR A 215 33.15 1.52 -10.34
N HIS A 216 33.12 0.48 -9.52
CA HIS A 216 33.11 -0.91 -9.96
C HIS A 216 31.63 -1.37 -10.14
N LYS A 217 31.33 -1.73 -11.37
CA LYS A 217 30.00 -2.26 -11.71
C LYS A 217 30.05 -3.74 -12.05
N ASN A 218 29.04 -4.45 -11.63
CA ASN A 218 28.70 -5.79 -12.10
C ASN A 218 27.43 -5.74 -12.93
N THR A 219 27.22 -6.71 -13.78
CA THR A 219 26.01 -6.79 -14.62
C THR A 219 25.25 -8.08 -14.29
N ILE A 220 23.94 -7.96 -14.02
CA ILE A 220 23.04 -9.07 -13.77
C ILE A 220 22.09 -9.19 -14.95
N ILE A 221 22.05 -10.36 -15.59
CA ILE A 221 21.10 -10.64 -16.67
C ILE A 221 19.72 -10.84 -16.07
N CYS A 222 18.76 -10.06 -16.53
CA CYS A 222 17.36 -10.12 -16.05
C CYS A 222 16.41 -9.64 -17.15
N ASP A 223 15.15 -10.05 -17.03
CA ASP A 223 14.06 -9.62 -17.91
C ASP A 223 13.04 -8.73 -17.17
N GLN A 224 13.22 -8.57 -15.84
CA GLN A 224 12.40 -7.70 -15.01
C GLN A 224 13.19 -7.12 -13.85
N VAL A 225 12.89 -5.85 -13.50
CA VAL A 225 13.39 -5.19 -12.28
C VAL A 225 12.21 -4.70 -11.46
N LEU A 226 12.15 -5.16 -10.21
CA LEU A 226 11.16 -4.72 -9.23
C LEU A 226 11.80 -3.77 -8.24
N VAL A 227 11.05 -2.74 -7.84
CA VAL A 227 11.58 -1.66 -7.01
C VAL A 227 10.71 -1.44 -5.79
N SER A 228 11.32 -1.33 -4.61
CA SER A 228 10.67 -0.89 -3.38
C SER A 228 11.55 0.06 -2.59
N GLY A 229 11.26 1.35 -2.64
CA GLY A 229 11.96 2.42 -1.93
C GLY A 229 11.27 2.82 -0.61
N GLY A 230 10.45 1.93 -0.03
CA GLY A 230 9.62 2.17 1.13
C GLY A 230 8.19 2.56 0.74
N TRP A 231 7.44 3.11 1.69
CA TRP A 231 6.02 3.37 1.52
C TRP A 231 5.67 4.81 1.89
N SER A 232 4.70 5.39 1.20
CA SER A 232 4.17 6.73 1.45
C SER A 232 2.70 6.65 1.84
N PRO A 233 2.34 6.98 3.09
CA PRO A 233 0.94 7.06 3.52
C PRO A 233 0.11 7.96 2.62
N ILE A 234 -1.12 7.55 2.31
CA ILE A 234 -2.07 8.35 1.53
C ILE A 234 -2.81 9.30 2.48
N VAL A 235 -2.27 10.50 2.63
CA VAL A 235 -2.77 11.54 3.55
C VAL A 235 -3.60 12.62 2.86
N HIS A 236 -3.92 12.45 1.58
CA HIS A 236 -4.54 13.50 0.75
C HIS A 236 -5.87 14.00 1.31
N LEU A 237 -6.74 13.10 1.84
CA LEU A 237 -8.06 13.44 2.34
C LEU A 237 -8.04 14.26 3.65
N VAL A 238 -6.91 14.29 4.37
CA VAL A 238 -6.71 15.18 5.51
C VAL A 238 -5.88 16.41 5.15
N SER A 239 -4.89 16.25 4.26
CA SER A 239 -4.01 17.37 3.88
C SER A 239 -4.76 18.49 3.18
N HIS A 240 -5.75 18.20 2.32
CA HIS A 240 -6.55 19.23 1.68
C HIS A 240 -7.44 20.03 2.67
N ARG A 241 -7.64 19.48 3.89
CA ARG A 241 -8.27 20.21 5.01
C ARG A 241 -7.33 21.17 5.73
N GLY A 242 -6.10 21.30 5.27
CA GLY A 242 -5.07 22.13 5.89
C GLY A 242 -4.27 21.41 7.00
N ILE A 243 -4.51 20.14 7.24
CA ILE A 243 -3.74 19.34 8.19
C ILE A 243 -2.40 19.00 7.54
N LYS A 244 -1.32 19.62 8.05
CA LYS A 244 0.01 19.43 7.49
C LYS A 244 0.56 18.04 7.89
N PRO A 245 0.99 17.22 6.92
CA PRO A 245 1.70 15.97 7.24
C PRO A 245 3.00 16.26 7.99
N VAL A 246 3.37 15.34 8.88
CA VAL A 246 4.59 15.41 9.68
C VAL A 246 5.57 14.36 9.17
N TRP A 247 6.84 14.76 9.03
CA TRP A 247 7.88 13.83 8.63
C TRP A 247 8.25 12.90 9.79
N ASN A 248 8.29 11.59 9.53
CA ASN A 248 8.77 10.56 10.45
C ASN A 248 10.14 10.07 9.99
N GLU A 249 11.18 10.32 10.78
CA GLU A 249 12.56 10.01 10.46
C GLU A 249 12.83 8.49 10.45
N ASP A 250 12.19 7.73 11.34
CA ASP A 250 12.45 6.29 11.47
C ASP A 250 11.87 5.50 10.29
N ASN A 251 10.80 5.99 9.68
CA ASN A 251 10.12 5.35 8.56
C ASN A 251 10.29 6.08 7.24
N LEU A 252 11.00 7.20 7.25
CA LEU A 252 11.32 8.02 6.07
C LEU A 252 10.08 8.34 5.24
N CYS A 253 8.98 8.70 5.90
CA CYS A 253 7.71 9.02 5.24
C CYS A 253 6.95 10.14 5.97
N PHE A 254 6.02 10.77 5.25
CA PHE A 254 5.08 11.70 5.85
C PHE A 254 3.88 10.94 6.43
N VAL A 255 3.58 11.20 7.71
CA VAL A 255 2.41 10.68 8.41
C VAL A 255 1.40 11.80 8.66
N PRO A 256 0.11 11.50 8.95
CA PRO A 256 -0.87 12.53 9.28
C PRO A 256 -0.41 13.39 10.47
N GLY A 257 -0.65 14.69 10.38
CA GLY A 257 -0.47 15.60 11.50
C GLY A 257 -1.62 15.55 12.51
N ASP A 258 -1.68 16.54 13.40
CA ASP A 258 -2.72 16.64 14.43
C ASP A 258 -4.10 16.94 13.81
N ILE A 259 -5.05 16.03 14.02
CA ILE A 259 -6.42 16.10 13.49
C ILE A 259 -7.37 16.47 14.62
N LYS A 260 -7.98 17.64 14.55
CA LYS A 260 -8.91 18.15 15.57
C LYS A 260 -10.40 17.96 15.22
N GLU A 261 -10.68 17.38 14.07
CA GLU A 261 -12.03 17.11 13.58
C GLU A 261 -12.45 15.66 13.92
N ASN A 262 -13.73 15.33 13.68
CA ASN A 262 -14.24 13.94 13.82
C ASN A 262 -13.73 13.06 12.67
N ILE A 263 -12.42 12.95 12.55
CA ILE A 263 -11.71 12.16 11.53
C ILE A 263 -10.58 11.41 12.23
N THR A 264 -10.54 10.11 12.06
CA THR A 264 -9.43 9.26 12.55
C THR A 264 -8.74 8.58 11.37
N VAL A 265 -7.41 8.61 11.32
CA VAL A 265 -6.62 7.90 10.30
C VAL A 265 -6.06 6.61 10.91
N VAL A 266 -6.17 5.49 10.19
CA VAL A 266 -5.79 4.16 10.68
C VAL A 266 -4.94 3.39 9.66
N GLY A 267 -4.22 2.39 10.15
CA GLY A 267 -3.44 1.47 9.33
C GLY A 267 -2.27 2.13 8.61
N SER A 268 -1.96 1.67 7.41
CA SER A 268 -0.80 2.18 6.66
C SER A 268 -0.95 3.64 6.19
N ALA A 269 -2.15 4.19 6.18
CA ALA A 269 -2.36 5.64 6.03
C ALA A 269 -1.82 6.45 7.23
N ARG A 270 -1.64 5.81 8.39
CA ARG A 270 -0.99 6.35 9.59
C ARG A 270 0.50 6.03 9.65
N GLY A 271 1.04 5.25 8.71
CA GLY A 271 2.43 4.81 8.68
C GLY A 271 2.68 3.51 9.45
N ILE A 272 1.67 2.67 9.62
CA ILE A 272 1.76 1.35 10.27
C ILE A 272 1.85 0.29 9.17
N TRP A 273 2.88 -0.56 9.20
CA TRP A 273 3.18 -1.46 8.09
C TRP A 273 2.82 -2.92 8.34
N ASN A 274 2.89 -3.37 9.60
CA ASN A 274 2.50 -4.73 9.97
C ASN A 274 0.97 -4.89 9.88
N THR A 275 0.51 -6.03 9.34
CA THR A 275 -0.93 -6.29 9.14
C THR A 275 -1.70 -6.37 10.45
N ASP A 276 -1.13 -7.03 11.49
CA ASP A 276 -1.77 -7.18 12.80
C ASP A 276 -1.89 -5.81 13.49
N ASP A 277 -0.85 -4.99 13.43
CA ASP A 277 -0.86 -3.62 13.94
C ASP A 277 -1.85 -2.74 13.16
N CYS A 278 -2.02 -2.95 11.86
CA CYS A 278 -3.05 -2.29 11.06
C CYS A 278 -4.46 -2.66 11.54
N VAL A 279 -4.71 -3.94 11.83
CA VAL A 279 -5.99 -4.41 12.38
C VAL A 279 -6.24 -3.77 13.74
N GLU A 280 -5.27 -3.81 14.65
CA GLU A 280 -5.36 -3.16 15.96
C GLU A 280 -5.62 -1.65 15.84
N SER A 281 -4.89 -0.97 14.97
CA SER A 281 -5.11 0.44 14.65
C SER A 281 -6.55 0.73 14.21
N GLY A 282 -7.14 -0.17 13.42
CA GLY A 282 -8.54 -0.07 13.01
C GLY A 282 -9.52 -0.15 14.18
N ILE A 283 -9.28 -1.09 15.11
CA ILE A 283 -10.09 -1.24 16.34
C ILE A 283 -9.97 0.01 17.22
N VAL A 284 -8.73 0.51 17.43
CA VAL A 284 -8.49 1.75 18.18
C VAL A 284 -9.21 2.94 17.56
N GLY A 285 -9.12 3.09 16.24
CA GLY A 285 -9.79 4.17 15.53
C GLY A 285 -11.32 4.08 15.61
N ALA A 286 -11.89 2.87 15.63
CA ALA A 286 -13.32 2.67 15.88
C ALA A 286 -13.70 3.10 17.30
N ASN A 287 -12.89 2.78 18.31
CA ASN A 287 -13.12 3.18 19.70
C ASN A 287 -13.08 4.70 19.86
N GLU A 288 -12.09 5.39 19.26
CA GLU A 288 -12.06 6.85 19.23
C GLU A 288 -13.34 7.45 18.60
N ALA A 289 -13.77 6.91 17.46
CA ALA A 289 -14.98 7.33 16.79
C ALA A 289 -16.21 7.14 17.70
N MET A 290 -16.30 6.01 18.40
CA MET A 290 -17.40 5.73 19.34
C MET A 290 -17.41 6.70 20.51
N ASN A 291 -16.26 7.01 21.10
CA ASN A 291 -16.14 8.00 22.17
C ASN A 291 -16.65 9.38 21.72
N THR A 292 -16.30 9.82 20.50
CA THR A 292 -16.80 11.09 19.96
C THR A 292 -18.32 11.08 19.71
N LEU A 293 -18.91 9.88 19.58
CA LEU A 293 -20.36 9.68 19.40
C LEU A 293 -21.11 9.47 20.72
N GLY A 294 -20.43 9.55 21.86
CA GLY A 294 -21.01 9.40 23.19
C GLY A 294 -21.18 7.93 23.63
N ILE A 295 -20.49 7.00 22.97
CA ILE A 295 -20.41 5.59 23.38
C ILE A 295 -19.08 5.41 24.10
N ASP A 296 -19.14 5.27 25.40
CA ASP A 296 -17.96 5.18 26.25
C ASP A 296 -17.15 3.90 25.96
N LYS A 297 -15.90 4.08 25.53
CA LYS A 297 -14.93 3.03 25.25
C LYS A 297 -13.64 3.32 25.99
N LYS A 298 -12.98 2.23 26.41
CA LYS A 298 -11.65 2.34 27.00
C LYS A 298 -10.69 2.95 25.95
N GLU A 299 -9.98 3.99 26.36
CA GLU A 299 -8.90 4.54 25.55
C GLU A 299 -7.77 3.51 25.43
N ILE A 300 -7.38 3.23 24.20
CA ILE A 300 -6.25 2.37 23.84
C ILE A 300 -5.35 3.19 22.92
N SER A 301 -4.05 3.14 23.17
CA SER A 301 -3.09 3.81 22.30
C SER A 301 -2.97 3.12 20.95
N PHE A 302 -2.76 3.90 19.91
CA PHE A 302 -2.45 3.33 18.59
C PHE A 302 -1.12 2.57 18.63
N PRO A 303 -1.00 1.51 17.82
CA PRO A 303 0.31 0.91 17.53
C PRO A 303 1.29 1.97 17.03
N SER A 304 2.57 1.74 17.29
CA SER A 304 3.63 2.64 16.85
C SER A 304 3.67 2.76 15.32
N VAL A 305 4.03 3.93 14.83
CA VAL A 305 4.38 4.10 13.41
C VAL A 305 5.56 3.21 13.07
N GLY A 306 5.49 2.47 11.94
CA GLY A 306 6.51 1.51 11.52
C GLY A 306 5.99 0.08 11.46
N GLY A 307 6.73 -0.85 12.05
CA GLY A 307 6.41 -2.28 12.06
C GLY A 307 7.33 -3.13 11.17
N TRP A 308 8.43 -2.55 10.66
CA TRP A 308 9.50 -3.32 10.01
C TRP A 308 10.42 -3.96 11.05
N SER A 309 10.86 -5.19 10.78
CA SER A 309 11.83 -5.90 11.64
C SER A 309 13.23 -5.31 11.54
N ASN A 310 13.57 -4.74 10.39
CA ASN A 310 14.85 -4.10 10.14
C ASN A 310 14.65 -2.62 9.78
N PRO A 311 15.57 -1.71 10.21
CA PRO A 311 15.49 -0.30 9.86
C PRO A 311 15.48 -0.07 8.33
N ILE A 312 14.76 0.95 7.90
CA ILE A 312 14.79 1.40 6.50
C ILE A 312 15.97 2.35 6.29
N ASN A 313 16.62 2.27 5.11
CA ASN A 313 17.65 3.21 4.70
C ASN A 313 17.08 4.29 3.78
N ALA A 314 17.57 5.53 3.91
CA ALA A 314 17.23 6.60 2.98
C ALA A 314 17.84 6.31 1.59
N LEU A 315 16.98 5.93 0.65
CA LEU A 315 17.37 5.65 -0.74
C LEU A 315 16.23 6.09 -1.67
N TYR A 316 16.36 7.27 -2.24
CA TYR A 316 15.38 7.83 -3.18
C TYR A 316 15.90 7.80 -4.62
N GLU A 317 17.23 7.97 -4.77
CA GLU A 317 17.90 8.08 -6.07
C GLU A 317 19.31 7.48 -6.01
N VAL A 318 19.71 6.80 -7.08
CA VAL A 318 21.06 6.33 -7.30
C VAL A 318 21.68 7.12 -8.46
N LYS A 319 22.51 8.10 -8.13
CA LYS A 319 23.20 8.92 -9.13
C LYS A 319 24.36 8.16 -9.76
N SER A 320 24.38 8.12 -11.09
CA SER A 320 25.51 7.63 -11.88
C SER A 320 26.40 8.81 -12.29
N ASN A 321 27.72 8.65 -12.20
CA ASN A 321 28.68 9.70 -12.65
C ASN A 321 28.63 9.95 -14.17
N LYS A 322 28.00 9.07 -14.95
CA LYS A 322 27.93 9.16 -16.42
C LYS A 322 26.60 9.67 -16.95
N PHE A 323 25.51 9.52 -16.17
CA PHE A 323 24.18 9.90 -16.62
C PHE A 323 23.40 10.42 -15.41
N PRO A 324 22.93 11.67 -15.42
CA PRO A 324 21.97 12.12 -14.42
C PRO A 324 20.71 11.25 -14.55
N SER A 325 20.11 10.86 -13.42
CA SER A 325 18.78 10.28 -13.41
C SER A 325 17.80 11.27 -14.06
N LYS A 326 17.04 10.80 -15.03
CA LYS A 326 16.01 11.60 -15.68
C LYS A 326 14.79 11.72 -14.82
#